data_ff9ec51da0f8ead81511598a113c570c
#
_entry.id   ff9ec51da0f8ead81511598a113c570c
#
_cell.length_a   1.000
_cell.length_b   1.000
_cell.length_c   1.000
_cell.angle_alpha   90.00
_cell.angle_beta   90.00
_cell.angle_gamma   90.00
#
_symmetry.space_group_name_H-M   'P 1'
#
loop_
_entity.id
_entity.type
_entity.pdbx_description
1 polymer ?
#
loop_
_entity_poly.entity_id
_entity_poly.type
_entity_poly.pdbx_seq_one_letter_code
_entity_poly.pdbx_strand_id
1 'polypeptide(L)'
;VLLKNDDKILPLKKGQKVAVIGEMAKAPRFQGAGSSVINPTMLSNAYDELEKLGVDLTYSQGYYKSAPTKKDKNRKNDDELTKEAVAAAKSADVAVVFVGLTEDFEGEGYDRETINMPANHNALVSAVAQANPNTVVVLAGGSVVLMPWLNEVKGLLNSGLGGQAGGIAVANI
;
A
#
# COMPACT_ATOMS: atom_id res chain seq x y z
N VAL A 1 11.42 7.01 -2.34
CA VAL A 1 12.63 6.48 -3.02
C VAL A 1 12.25 5.28 -3.87
N LEU A 2 12.64 5.28 -5.16
CA LEU A 2 12.48 4.13 -6.04
C LEU A 2 13.63 3.13 -5.75
N LEU A 3 13.29 1.96 -5.24
CA LEU A 3 14.26 0.92 -4.84
C LEU A 3 14.39 -0.19 -5.88
N LYS A 4 13.34 -0.48 -6.66
CA LYS A 4 13.31 -1.49 -7.71
C LYS A 4 12.43 -1.02 -8.86
N ASN A 5 12.88 -1.25 -10.11
CA ASN A 5 12.13 -0.89 -11.32
C ASN A 5 12.54 -1.80 -12.49
N ASP A 6 12.21 -3.09 -12.37
CA ASP A 6 12.50 -4.08 -13.39
C ASP A 6 11.64 -3.80 -14.63
N ASP A 7 12.20 -4.03 -15.80
CA ASP A 7 11.56 -3.81 -17.10
C ASP A 7 11.00 -2.38 -17.30
N LYS A 8 11.46 -1.42 -16.52
CA LYS A 8 10.94 -0.03 -16.52
C LYS A 8 9.41 -0.02 -16.37
N ILE A 9 8.91 -0.78 -15.37
CA ILE A 9 7.47 -0.85 -15.08
C ILE A 9 6.91 0.50 -14.62
N LEU A 10 7.72 1.34 -14.00
CA LEU A 10 7.44 2.73 -13.67
C LEU A 10 8.26 3.68 -14.57
N PRO A 11 7.71 4.86 -14.90
CA PRO A 11 6.36 5.35 -14.56
C PRO A 11 5.26 4.55 -15.26
N LEU A 12 4.04 4.60 -14.71
CA LEU A 12 2.85 4.01 -15.33
C LEU A 12 2.62 4.64 -16.72
N LYS A 13 2.18 3.82 -17.68
CA LYS A 13 1.94 4.29 -19.05
C LYS A 13 0.50 4.72 -19.23
N LYS A 14 0.27 5.76 -20.03
CA LYS A 14 -1.07 6.22 -20.36
C LYS A 14 -1.91 5.09 -20.99
N GLY A 15 -3.13 4.94 -20.50
CA GLY A 15 -4.09 3.95 -21.00
C GLY A 15 -3.95 2.57 -20.39
N GLN A 16 -3.03 2.35 -19.45
CA GLN A 16 -2.98 1.12 -18.68
C GLN A 16 -4.13 1.06 -17.68
N LYS A 17 -4.70 -0.13 -17.51
CA LYS A 17 -5.60 -0.44 -16.39
C LYS A 17 -4.78 -0.78 -15.16
N VAL A 18 -5.04 -0.09 -14.06
CA VAL A 18 -4.27 -0.22 -12.82
C VAL A 18 -5.16 -0.69 -11.69
N ALA A 19 -4.81 -1.81 -11.09
CA ALA A 19 -5.41 -2.25 -9.83
C ALA A 19 -4.66 -1.61 -8.66
N VAL A 20 -5.31 -0.69 -7.95
CA VAL A 20 -4.81 -0.08 -6.72
C VAL A 20 -5.32 -0.89 -5.54
N ILE A 21 -4.41 -1.49 -4.78
CA ILE A 21 -4.70 -2.46 -3.73
C ILE A 21 -4.12 -2.00 -2.40
N GLY A 22 -4.91 -2.09 -1.34
CA GLY A 22 -4.49 -1.78 0.02
C GLY A 22 -5.12 -0.51 0.58
N GLU A 23 -5.52 -0.57 1.86
CA GLU A 23 -6.16 0.57 2.53
C GLU A 23 -5.29 1.83 2.53
N MET A 24 -3.96 1.67 2.61
CA MET A 24 -3.02 2.80 2.64
C MET A 24 -3.01 3.63 1.35
N ALA A 25 -3.57 3.13 0.24
CA ALA A 25 -3.73 3.91 -0.98
C ALA A 25 -4.70 5.09 -0.80
N LYS A 26 -5.77 4.89 -0.01
CA LYS A 26 -6.82 5.90 0.30
C LYS A 26 -6.66 6.54 1.67
N ALA A 27 -6.15 5.78 2.64
CA ALA A 27 -5.92 6.23 4.00
C ALA A 27 -4.43 6.06 4.36
N PRO A 28 -3.54 6.93 3.86
CA PRO A 28 -2.10 6.74 3.96
C PRO A 28 -1.63 6.79 5.41
N ARG A 29 -0.59 6.01 5.70
CA ARG A 29 0.23 6.24 6.87
C ARG A 29 1.24 7.33 6.55
N PHE A 30 0.96 8.57 6.95
CA PHE A 30 1.71 9.75 6.53
C PHE A 30 2.63 10.32 7.62
N GLN A 31 2.42 9.89 8.87
CA GLN A 31 3.19 10.36 10.04
C GLN A 31 3.38 9.23 11.05
N GLY A 32 4.28 9.45 12.02
CA GLY A 32 4.45 8.58 13.18
C GLY A 32 3.23 8.59 14.09
N ALA A 33 3.20 7.66 15.04
CA ALA A 33 2.21 7.62 16.12
C ALA A 33 2.80 8.20 17.41
N GLY A 34 1.93 8.63 18.34
CA GLY A 34 2.32 9.17 19.63
C GLY A 34 2.20 10.68 19.72
N SER A 35 3.06 11.32 20.51
CA SER A 35 2.98 12.75 20.84
C SER A 35 3.25 13.69 19.64
N SER A 36 3.87 13.18 18.58
CA SER A 36 4.13 13.93 17.34
C SER A 36 2.94 14.01 16.38
N VAL A 37 1.82 13.35 16.68
CA VAL A 37 0.63 13.31 15.83
C VAL A 37 0.05 14.71 15.66
N ILE A 38 -0.12 15.13 14.41
CA ILE A 38 -0.77 16.38 14.02
C ILE A 38 -2.02 16.10 13.20
N ASN A 39 -2.96 17.04 13.21
CA ASN A 39 -4.12 17.04 12.34
C ASN A 39 -3.84 17.96 11.15
N PRO A 40 -3.46 17.45 9.98
CA PRO A 40 -3.12 18.27 8.83
C PRO A 40 -4.39 18.93 8.28
N THR A 41 -4.25 20.17 7.79
CA THR A 41 -5.33 20.88 7.11
C THR A 41 -5.65 20.28 5.73
N MET A 42 -4.66 19.62 5.11
CA MET A 42 -4.78 18.90 3.86
C MET A 42 -3.98 17.60 3.96
N LEU A 43 -4.53 16.52 3.44
CA LEU A 43 -3.84 15.24 3.32
C LEU A 43 -4.16 14.64 1.95
N SER A 44 -3.15 14.49 1.11
CA SER A 44 -3.30 13.78 -0.16
C SER A 44 -3.16 12.27 0.03
N ASN A 45 -3.89 11.51 -0.76
CA ASN A 45 -3.71 10.06 -0.88
C ASN A 45 -3.43 9.68 -2.34
N ALA A 46 -2.72 8.58 -2.53
CA ALA A 46 -2.26 8.19 -3.86
C ALA A 46 -3.42 7.82 -4.80
N TYR A 47 -4.50 7.22 -4.28
CA TYR A 47 -5.65 6.84 -5.10
C TYR A 47 -6.30 8.06 -5.76
N ASP A 48 -6.68 9.07 -4.99
CA ASP A 48 -7.34 10.27 -5.49
C ASP A 48 -6.43 11.06 -6.45
N GLU A 49 -5.12 11.07 -6.18
CA GLU A 49 -4.16 11.77 -7.06
C GLU A 49 -3.98 11.03 -8.40
N LEU A 50 -3.91 9.70 -8.41
CA LEU A 50 -3.89 8.91 -9.65
C LEU A 50 -5.20 9.09 -10.46
N GLU A 51 -6.34 9.17 -9.78
CA GLU A 51 -7.65 9.44 -10.41
C GLU A 51 -7.65 10.82 -11.09
N LYS A 52 -7.13 11.86 -10.42
CA LYS A 52 -6.98 13.21 -10.99
C LYS A 52 -6.06 13.24 -12.23
N LEU A 53 -5.05 12.37 -12.27
CA LEU A 53 -4.17 12.20 -13.43
C LEU A 53 -4.82 11.42 -14.58
N GLY A 54 -6.05 10.93 -14.40
CA GLY A 54 -6.81 10.23 -15.43
C GLY A 54 -6.36 8.79 -15.67
N VAL A 55 -5.78 8.15 -14.67
CA VAL A 55 -5.42 6.72 -14.72
C VAL A 55 -6.70 5.87 -14.63
N ASP A 56 -6.81 4.83 -15.44
CA ASP A 56 -7.94 3.87 -15.38
C ASP A 56 -7.75 2.94 -14.18
N LEU A 57 -8.47 3.23 -13.08
CA LEU A 57 -8.28 2.62 -11.77
C LEU A 57 -9.40 1.63 -11.40
N THR A 58 -8.99 0.50 -10.85
CA THR A 58 -9.83 -0.34 -9.98
C THR A 58 -9.25 -0.33 -8.56
N TYR A 59 -10.11 -0.33 -7.55
CA TYR A 59 -9.68 -0.36 -6.14
C TYR A 59 -10.08 -1.65 -5.46
N SER A 60 -9.15 -2.20 -4.65
CA SER A 60 -9.45 -3.27 -3.69
C SER A 60 -8.87 -2.95 -2.33
N GLN A 61 -9.67 -3.16 -1.27
CA GLN A 61 -9.30 -2.85 0.11
C GLN A 61 -8.04 -3.61 0.58
N GLY A 62 -7.92 -4.88 0.21
CA GLY A 62 -6.78 -5.75 0.50
C GLY A 62 -6.63 -6.15 1.98
N TYR A 63 -6.72 -5.20 2.89
CA TYR A 63 -6.61 -5.38 4.34
C TYR A 63 -7.24 -4.21 5.08
N TYR A 64 -7.31 -4.31 6.41
CA TYR A 64 -7.60 -3.19 7.30
C TYR A 64 -6.40 -2.87 8.20
N LYS A 65 -6.10 -1.60 8.37
CA LYS A 65 -4.99 -1.12 9.22
C LYS A 65 -5.24 -1.30 10.71
N SER A 66 -6.51 -1.37 11.11
CA SER A 66 -6.92 -1.44 12.51
C SER A 66 -7.62 -2.74 12.84
N ALA A 67 -7.56 -3.17 14.09
CA ALA A 67 -8.34 -4.28 14.59
C ALA A 67 -9.87 -4.02 14.45
N PRO A 68 -10.70 -5.08 14.33
CA PRO A 68 -12.14 -4.92 14.23
C PRO A 68 -12.72 -4.34 15.53
N THR A 69 -13.69 -3.45 15.38
CA THR A 69 -14.47 -2.89 16.50
C THR A 69 -15.87 -3.50 16.55
N LYS A 70 -16.61 -3.30 17.66
CA LYS A 70 -18.00 -3.77 17.78
C LYS A 70 -18.95 -3.17 16.72
N LYS A 71 -18.54 -2.10 16.03
CA LYS A 71 -19.32 -1.43 14.98
C LYS A 71 -19.11 -2.04 13.60
N ASP A 72 -18.07 -2.84 13.40
CA ASP A 72 -17.65 -3.37 12.10
C ASP A 72 -18.35 -4.70 11.75
N LYS A 73 -19.68 -4.73 11.85
CA LYS A 73 -20.49 -5.94 11.68
C LYS A 73 -20.36 -6.60 10.28
N ASN A 74 -19.98 -5.84 9.26
CA ASN A 74 -19.87 -6.30 7.87
C ASN A 74 -18.43 -6.31 7.37
N ARG A 75 -17.45 -6.31 8.27
CA ARG A 75 -16.04 -6.35 7.92
C ARG A 75 -15.69 -7.71 7.32
N LYS A 76 -15.12 -7.69 6.11
CA LYS A 76 -14.60 -8.90 5.44
C LYS A 76 -13.37 -9.42 6.19
N ASN A 77 -13.15 -10.73 6.13
CA ASN A 77 -11.91 -11.32 6.62
C ASN A 77 -10.77 -11.17 5.60
N ASP A 78 -9.53 -11.48 6.01
CA ASP A 78 -8.35 -11.31 5.18
C ASP A 78 -8.39 -12.21 3.91
N ASP A 79 -8.98 -13.40 3.98
CA ASP A 79 -9.11 -14.29 2.83
C ASP A 79 -10.05 -13.72 1.76
N GLU A 80 -11.17 -13.13 2.18
CA GLU A 80 -12.12 -12.47 1.28
C GLU A 80 -11.48 -11.27 0.61
N LEU A 81 -10.78 -10.43 1.39
CA LEU A 81 -10.08 -9.24 0.88
C LEU A 81 -8.95 -9.62 -0.09
N THR A 82 -8.20 -10.68 0.22
CA THR A 82 -7.14 -11.19 -0.66
C THR A 82 -7.72 -11.73 -1.97
N LYS A 83 -8.84 -12.47 -1.93
CA LYS A 83 -9.51 -12.95 -3.15
C LYS A 83 -9.96 -11.81 -4.05
N GLU A 84 -10.53 -10.74 -3.48
CA GLU A 84 -10.93 -9.54 -4.23
C GLU A 84 -9.71 -8.82 -4.85
N ALA A 85 -8.63 -8.69 -4.08
CA ALA A 85 -7.39 -8.09 -4.55
C ALA A 85 -6.77 -8.88 -5.72
N VAL A 86 -6.73 -10.21 -5.61
CA VAL A 86 -6.26 -11.12 -6.67
C VAL A 86 -7.13 -10.99 -7.92
N ALA A 87 -8.46 -10.91 -7.78
CA ALA A 87 -9.35 -10.73 -8.91
C ALA A 87 -9.13 -9.37 -9.61
N ALA A 88 -8.97 -8.28 -8.85
CA ALA A 88 -8.64 -6.97 -9.38
C ALA A 88 -7.28 -6.98 -10.12
N ALA A 89 -6.25 -7.57 -9.51
CA ALA A 89 -4.93 -7.69 -10.11
C ALA A 89 -4.93 -8.45 -11.44
N LYS A 90 -5.68 -9.57 -11.54
CA LYS A 90 -5.81 -10.35 -12.77
C LYS A 90 -6.45 -9.59 -13.92
N SER A 91 -7.31 -8.62 -13.63
CA SER A 91 -8.02 -7.83 -14.65
C SER A 91 -7.31 -6.56 -15.08
N ALA A 92 -6.14 -6.27 -14.49
CA ALA A 92 -5.37 -5.05 -14.72
C ALA A 92 -4.05 -5.33 -15.45
N ASP A 93 -3.52 -4.32 -16.14
CA ASP A 93 -2.21 -4.37 -16.79
C ASP A 93 -1.08 -4.29 -15.74
N VAL A 94 -1.32 -3.52 -14.67
CA VAL A 94 -0.40 -3.33 -13.53
C VAL A 94 -1.17 -3.38 -12.23
N ALA A 95 -0.63 -4.06 -11.22
CA ALA A 95 -1.13 -4.03 -9.86
C ALA A 95 -0.19 -3.17 -8.99
N VAL A 96 -0.73 -2.17 -8.29
CA VAL A 96 0.02 -1.32 -7.34
C VAL A 96 -0.50 -1.60 -5.93
N VAL A 97 0.34 -2.24 -5.12
CA VAL A 97 -0.01 -2.69 -3.77
C VAL A 97 0.59 -1.76 -2.73
N PHE A 98 -0.25 -1.11 -1.96
CA PHE A 98 0.14 -0.23 -0.86
C PHE A 98 0.14 -1.04 0.44
N VAL A 99 1.30 -1.20 1.04
CA VAL A 99 1.50 -1.93 2.31
C VAL A 99 2.52 -1.22 3.19
N GLY A 100 2.66 -1.65 4.42
CA GLY A 100 3.64 -1.06 5.31
C GLY A 100 3.37 -1.35 6.78
N LEU A 101 3.99 -0.57 7.64
CA LEU A 101 3.79 -0.66 9.08
C LEU A 101 2.56 0.12 9.51
N THR A 102 1.76 -0.47 10.39
CA THR A 102 0.63 0.21 11.04
C THR A 102 1.07 0.80 12.39
N GLU A 103 0.20 1.58 13.02
CA GLU A 103 0.46 2.16 14.34
C GLU A 103 0.67 1.10 15.44
N ASP A 104 0.15 -0.11 15.25
CA ASP A 104 0.38 -1.23 16.16
C ASP A 104 1.81 -1.80 16.06
N PHE A 105 2.51 -1.51 14.96
CA PHE A 105 3.87 -2.02 14.70
C PHE A 105 4.97 -1.01 15.01
N GLU A 106 4.70 0.27 14.88
CA GLU A 106 5.66 1.32 15.23
C GLU A 106 4.95 2.54 15.80
N GLY A 107 5.41 3.02 16.92
CA GLY A 107 4.88 4.19 17.61
C GLY A 107 5.81 4.64 18.73
N GLU A 108 5.51 5.82 19.26
CA GLU A 108 6.20 6.33 20.44
C GLU A 108 5.79 5.52 21.69
N GLY A 109 6.75 5.27 22.59
CA GLY A 109 6.48 4.63 23.88
C GLY A 109 6.60 3.12 23.92
N TYR A 110 6.90 2.46 22.79
CA TYR A 110 7.20 1.03 22.73
C TYR A 110 8.19 0.71 21.59
N ASP A 111 8.96 -0.35 21.78
CA ASP A 111 9.90 -0.85 20.77
C ASP A 111 9.28 -1.98 19.95
N ARG A 112 9.69 -2.07 18.70
CA ARG A 112 9.32 -3.19 17.84
C ARG A 112 10.04 -4.47 18.29
N GLU A 113 9.29 -5.55 18.42
CA GLU A 113 9.82 -6.88 18.75
C GLU A 113 10.32 -7.63 17.50
N THR A 114 9.92 -7.19 16.30
CA THR A 114 10.25 -7.85 15.04
C THR A 114 10.42 -6.84 13.90
N ILE A 115 11.26 -7.18 12.93
CA ILE A 115 11.40 -6.42 11.67
C ILE A 115 10.42 -6.89 10.58
N ASN A 116 9.54 -7.83 10.88
CA ASN A 116 8.50 -8.24 9.94
C ASN A 116 7.41 -7.16 9.80
N MET A 117 6.84 -7.07 8.61
CA MET A 117 5.56 -6.38 8.40
C MET A 117 4.39 -7.22 8.93
N PRO A 118 3.19 -6.65 9.05
CA PRO A 118 1.97 -7.44 9.29
C PRO A 118 1.91 -8.65 8.34
N ALA A 119 1.61 -9.83 8.91
CA ALA A 119 1.64 -11.07 8.13
C ALA A 119 0.67 -11.07 6.95
N ASN A 120 -0.53 -10.48 7.13
CA ASN A 120 -1.52 -10.33 6.08
C ASN A 120 -1.05 -9.39 4.95
N HIS A 121 -0.22 -8.39 5.23
CA HIS A 121 0.39 -7.55 4.20
C HIS A 121 1.37 -8.33 3.33
N ASN A 122 2.25 -9.14 3.94
CA ASN A 122 3.18 -9.98 3.19
C ASN A 122 2.44 -11.03 2.35
N ALA A 123 1.42 -11.69 2.91
CA ALA A 123 0.62 -12.67 2.20
C ALA A 123 -0.14 -12.05 1.01
N LEU A 124 -0.70 -10.84 1.19
CA LEU A 124 -1.38 -10.09 0.13
C LEU A 124 -0.44 -9.78 -1.03
N VAL A 125 0.75 -9.26 -0.76
CA VAL A 125 1.72 -8.92 -1.83
C VAL A 125 2.08 -10.16 -2.64
N SER A 126 2.43 -11.28 -1.99
CA SER A 126 2.75 -12.52 -2.69
C SER A 126 1.56 -13.06 -3.51
N ALA A 127 0.34 -13.03 -2.96
CA ALA A 127 -0.85 -13.48 -3.69
C ALA A 127 -1.14 -12.62 -4.93
N VAL A 128 -0.96 -11.30 -4.82
CA VAL A 128 -1.14 -10.37 -5.94
C VAL A 128 -0.03 -10.55 -6.98
N ALA A 129 1.23 -10.69 -6.58
CA ALA A 129 2.36 -10.88 -7.48
C ALA A 129 2.25 -12.19 -8.28
N GLN A 130 1.75 -13.26 -7.65
CA GLN A 130 1.44 -14.53 -8.34
C GLN A 130 0.30 -14.37 -9.36
N ALA A 131 -0.64 -13.49 -9.10
CA ALA A 131 -1.79 -13.25 -9.98
C ALA A 131 -1.47 -12.29 -11.15
N ASN A 132 -0.58 -11.32 -10.93
CA ASN A 132 -0.13 -10.36 -11.92
C ASN A 132 1.38 -10.11 -11.77
N PRO A 133 2.23 -10.60 -12.69
CA PRO A 133 3.68 -10.40 -12.63
C PRO A 133 4.11 -8.92 -12.77
N ASN A 134 3.23 -8.05 -13.24
CA ASN A 134 3.44 -6.61 -13.30
C ASN A 134 3.00 -5.95 -11.98
N THR A 135 3.52 -6.43 -10.87
CA THR A 135 3.20 -5.87 -9.54
C THR A 135 4.26 -4.88 -9.10
N VAL A 136 3.79 -3.74 -8.62
CA VAL A 136 4.55 -2.68 -7.96
C VAL A 136 4.10 -2.58 -6.51
N VAL A 137 5.03 -2.44 -5.58
CA VAL A 137 4.72 -2.21 -4.17
C VAL A 137 5.09 -0.80 -3.77
N VAL A 138 4.19 -0.12 -3.07
CA VAL A 138 4.44 1.14 -2.37
C VAL A 138 4.48 0.83 -0.88
N LEU A 139 5.68 0.93 -0.31
CA LEU A 139 5.95 0.62 1.08
C LEU A 139 5.89 1.88 1.93
N ALA A 140 5.05 1.89 2.98
CA ALA A 140 4.96 2.96 3.96
C ALA A 140 5.43 2.49 5.34
N GLY A 141 6.22 3.32 6.02
CA GLY A 141 6.72 3.03 7.36
C GLY A 141 7.94 3.87 7.71
N GLY A 142 8.19 4.07 9.00
CA GLY A 142 9.30 4.87 9.50
C GLY A 142 10.56 4.04 9.81
N SER A 143 10.50 2.72 9.72
CA SER A 143 11.60 1.84 10.12
C SER A 143 11.79 0.66 9.16
N VAL A 144 12.89 -0.06 9.36
CA VAL A 144 13.31 -1.20 8.52
C VAL A 144 12.31 -2.35 8.59
N VAL A 145 12.05 -2.99 7.44
CA VAL A 145 11.19 -4.17 7.33
C VAL A 145 11.82 -5.25 6.47
N LEU A 146 11.47 -6.51 6.74
CA LEU A 146 11.74 -7.62 5.83
C LEU A 146 10.69 -7.66 4.72
N MET A 147 11.15 -7.92 3.51
CA MET A 147 10.34 -8.01 2.29
C MET A 147 10.54 -9.38 1.63
N PRO A 148 9.92 -10.46 2.14
CA PRO A 148 10.16 -11.81 1.62
C PRO A 148 9.76 -11.97 0.13
N TRP A 149 8.81 -11.16 -0.32
CA TRP A 149 8.27 -11.10 -1.67
C TRP A 149 9.09 -10.21 -2.64
N LEU A 150 10.22 -9.66 -2.23
CA LEU A 150 10.98 -8.68 -3.04
C LEU A 150 11.32 -9.19 -4.45
N ASN A 151 11.60 -10.48 -4.59
CA ASN A 151 11.90 -11.10 -5.87
C ASN A 151 10.65 -11.46 -6.70
N GLU A 152 9.46 -11.35 -6.13
CA GLU A 152 8.20 -11.64 -6.80
C GLU A 152 7.61 -10.41 -7.52
N VAL A 153 8.09 -9.20 -7.20
CA VAL A 153 7.53 -7.93 -7.71
C VAL A 153 8.51 -7.24 -8.64
N LYS A 154 8.01 -6.47 -9.61
CA LYS A 154 8.84 -5.71 -10.56
C LYS A 154 9.19 -4.31 -10.10
N GLY A 155 8.38 -3.70 -9.26
CA GLY A 155 8.62 -2.35 -8.77
C GLY A 155 8.50 -2.25 -7.25
N LEU A 156 9.33 -1.38 -6.66
CA LEU A 156 9.28 -1.06 -5.24
C LEU A 156 9.58 0.40 -5.01
N LEU A 157 8.61 1.13 -4.47
CA LEU A 157 8.77 2.46 -3.93
C LEU A 157 8.74 2.41 -2.41
N ASN A 158 9.73 3.02 -1.76
CA ASN A 158 9.66 3.33 -0.34
C ASN A 158 9.18 4.78 -0.18
N SER A 159 7.94 4.96 0.26
CA SER A 159 7.34 6.29 0.52
C SER A 159 7.69 6.82 1.90
N GLY A 160 8.16 5.96 2.80
CA GLY A 160 8.39 6.33 4.20
C GLY A 160 7.11 6.83 4.87
N LEU A 161 7.25 7.80 5.76
CA LEU A 161 6.14 8.58 6.32
C LEU A 161 6.10 9.92 5.55
N GLY A 162 5.36 9.94 4.44
CA GLY A 162 5.45 10.98 3.40
C GLY A 162 4.87 12.35 3.75
N GLY A 163 4.33 12.54 4.96
CA GLY A 163 3.67 13.77 5.35
C GLY A 163 2.40 14.04 4.53
N GLN A 164 1.90 15.27 4.61
CA GLN A 164 0.62 15.63 3.99
C GLN A 164 0.61 15.56 2.46
N ALA A 165 1.76 15.67 1.80
CA ALA A 165 1.90 15.64 0.34
C ALA A 165 2.38 14.27 -0.19
N GLY A 166 2.45 13.23 0.66
CA GLY A 166 2.96 11.91 0.29
C GLY A 166 2.18 11.25 -0.84
N GLY A 167 0.86 11.40 -0.88
CA GLY A 167 0.02 10.87 -1.96
C GLY A 167 0.35 11.49 -3.32
N ILE A 168 0.48 12.81 -3.38
CA ILE A 168 0.90 13.55 -4.59
C ILE A 168 2.27 13.08 -5.06
N ALA A 169 3.23 12.95 -4.14
CA ALA A 169 4.59 12.53 -4.47
C ALA A 169 4.63 11.11 -5.06
N VAL A 170 3.86 10.17 -4.50
CA VAL A 170 3.77 8.80 -5.01
C VAL A 170 3.11 8.75 -6.38
N ALA A 171 2.03 9.50 -6.60
CA ALA A 171 1.31 9.50 -7.87
C ALA A 171 2.11 10.09 -9.04
N ASN A 172 3.12 10.91 -8.77
CA ASN A 172 3.97 11.55 -9.79
C ASN A 172 5.24 10.77 -10.15
N ILE A 173 5.43 9.58 -9.61
CA ILE A 173 6.55 8.68 -9.95
C ILE A 173 6.13 7.64 -10.99
#